data_883d296627e2be382131c0504187e80f
#
_entry.id   883d296627e2be382131c0504187e80f
#
_cell.length_a   1.000
_cell.length_b   1.000
_cell.length_c   1.000
_cell.angle_alpha   90.00
_cell.angle_beta   90.00
_cell.angle_gamma   90.00
#
_symmetry.space_group_name_H-M   'P 1'
#
loop_
_entity.id
_entity.type
_entity.pdbx_description
1 polymer ?
#
loop_
_entity_poly.entity_id
_entity_poly.type
_entity_poly.pdbx_seq_one_letter_code
_entity_poly.pdbx_strand_id
1 'polypeptide(L)'
;MKTIIYLFLVHYFTIRALAETNEITEKNETKLFDENADIEKPPKLNIKYYYESHCPYCRNFETDHFKQIIEKLHDYLDIQTYPYGNVNRLHLPNNTFEYACQHGPEECYGNKLHACALDVIKNHTAALLFNNCLMDISQENKGSDDKAADKCASNMGYDSNVIKECALGEKGSELFNYYGEETSKHKIRGVPKIWINGSKYERSHDVMGDICKYFLNPIPPCENYDSTKNDEENDK
;
A
#
# COMPACT_ATOMS: atom_id res chain seq x y z
N MET A 1 80.16 1.50 22.98
CA MET A 1 79.24 2.36 22.21
C MET A 1 78.27 1.57 21.30
N LYS A 2 78.69 0.55 20.61
CA LYS A 2 77.77 -0.21 19.65
C LYS A 2 76.61 -0.96 20.34
N THR A 3 76.81 -1.46 21.56
CA THR A 3 75.80 -2.24 22.30
C THR A 3 74.63 -1.37 22.82
N ILE A 4 74.90 -0.13 23.21
CA ILE A 4 73.90 0.81 23.72
C ILE A 4 72.95 1.28 22.56
N ILE A 5 73.49 1.51 21.39
CA ILE A 5 72.69 1.92 20.22
C ILE A 5 71.75 0.78 19.81
N TYR A 6 72.15 -0.48 19.88
CA TYR A 6 71.33 -1.64 19.57
C TYR A 6 70.11 -1.78 20.50
N LEU A 7 70.29 -1.54 21.78
CA LEU A 7 69.23 -1.55 22.78
C LEU A 7 68.21 -0.44 22.57
N PHE A 8 68.60 0.76 22.16
CA PHE A 8 67.69 1.87 21.84
C PHE A 8 66.90 1.61 20.59
N LEU A 9 67.49 0.98 19.55
CA LEU A 9 66.79 0.62 18.32
C LEU A 9 65.76 -0.45 18.55
N VAL A 10 66.08 -1.49 19.33
CA VAL A 10 65.13 -2.57 19.68
C VAL A 10 63.95 -1.98 20.48
N HIS A 11 64.21 -1.12 21.47
CA HIS A 11 63.15 -0.45 22.25
C HIS A 11 62.28 0.45 21.40
N TYR A 12 62.84 1.18 20.46
CA TYR A 12 62.10 2.04 19.54
C TYR A 12 61.18 1.24 18.60
N PHE A 13 61.65 0.12 18.07
CA PHE A 13 60.83 -0.75 17.21
C PHE A 13 59.72 -1.47 17.99
N THR A 14 59.98 -1.85 19.25
CA THR A 14 58.91 -2.48 20.08
C THR A 14 57.83 -1.48 20.46
N ILE A 15 58.15 -0.23 20.80
CA ILE A 15 57.20 0.84 21.13
C ILE A 15 56.38 1.17 19.87
N ARG A 16 56.96 1.20 18.70
CA ARG A 16 56.26 1.49 17.44
C ARG A 16 55.28 0.37 17.07
N ALA A 17 55.71 -0.90 17.23
CA ALA A 17 54.85 -2.06 16.98
C ALA A 17 53.66 -2.10 17.94
N LEU A 18 53.83 -1.73 19.19
CA LEU A 18 52.72 -1.61 20.18
C LEU A 18 51.78 -0.44 19.87
N ALA A 19 52.27 0.68 19.35
CA ALA A 19 51.47 1.80 18.93
C ALA A 19 50.62 1.44 17.68
N GLU A 20 51.17 0.76 16.69
CA GLU A 20 50.45 0.31 15.50
C GLU A 20 49.36 -0.75 15.82
N THR A 21 49.61 -1.63 16.79
CA THR A 21 48.58 -2.59 17.23
C THR A 21 47.43 -1.93 18.00
N ASN A 22 47.68 -0.87 18.77
CA ASN A 22 46.65 -0.11 19.46
C ASN A 22 45.79 0.73 18.49
N GLU A 23 46.42 1.33 17.45
CA GLU A 23 45.63 2.03 16.41
C GLU A 23 44.74 1.09 15.59
N ILE A 24 45.17 -0.15 15.37
CA ILE A 24 44.39 -1.16 14.63
C ILE A 24 43.24 -1.69 15.48
N THR A 25 43.45 -1.86 16.81
CA THR A 25 42.37 -2.27 17.74
C THR A 25 41.35 -1.16 17.93
N GLU A 26 41.77 0.10 18.07
CA GLU A 26 40.88 1.23 18.22
C GLU A 26 40.05 1.50 16.94
N LYS A 27 40.64 1.33 15.75
CA LYS A 27 39.90 1.41 14.50
C LYS A 27 38.94 0.24 14.26
N ASN A 28 39.20 -0.93 14.82
CA ASN A 28 38.28 -2.06 14.72
C ASN A 28 37.17 -1.98 15.76
N GLU A 29 37.38 -1.40 16.94
CA GLU A 29 36.31 -1.18 17.92
C GLU A 29 35.38 -0.05 17.53
N THR A 30 35.86 1.04 16.88
CA THR A 30 35.00 2.12 16.35
C THR A 30 34.18 1.69 15.14
N LYS A 31 34.52 0.62 14.44
CA LYS A 31 33.70 0.06 13.36
C LYS A 31 32.55 -0.82 13.85
N LEU A 32 32.51 -1.19 15.12
CA LEU A 32 31.49 -2.09 15.68
C LEU A 32 30.29 -1.34 16.25
N PHE A 33 30.30 -0.03 16.31
CA PHE A 33 29.19 0.81 16.78
C PHE A 33 28.91 1.97 15.83
N ASP A 34 28.72 1.66 14.55
CA ASP A 34 27.96 2.57 13.69
C ASP A 34 26.47 2.27 13.95
N GLU A 35 25.94 2.93 14.96
CA GLU A 35 24.51 2.91 15.32
C GLU A 35 23.61 3.51 14.22
N ASN A 36 24.19 3.95 13.14
CA ASN A 36 23.54 4.39 11.90
C ASN A 36 23.83 3.43 10.74
N ALA A 37 23.88 2.13 10.98
CA ALA A 37 23.58 1.21 9.90
C ALA A 37 22.16 1.56 9.45
N ASP A 38 22.02 2.22 8.30
CA ASP A 38 20.74 2.36 7.60
C ASP A 38 20.12 0.97 7.58
N ILE A 39 19.14 0.73 8.46
CA ILE A 39 18.34 -0.49 8.44
C ILE A 39 17.61 -0.39 7.11
N GLU A 40 18.18 -1.06 6.11
CA GLU A 40 17.62 -1.11 4.77
C GLU A 40 16.16 -1.56 4.92
N LYS A 41 15.21 -0.66 4.60
CA LYS A 41 13.80 -1.00 4.71
C LYS A 41 13.55 -2.28 3.91
N PRO A 42 12.79 -3.23 4.44
CA PRO A 42 12.47 -4.45 3.71
C PRO A 42 11.78 -4.09 2.38
N PRO A 43 11.98 -4.91 1.33
CA PRO A 43 11.28 -4.68 0.07
C PRO A 43 9.77 -4.64 0.31
N LYS A 44 9.10 -3.68 -0.32
CA LYS A 44 7.65 -3.52 -0.18
C LYS A 44 6.92 -4.77 -0.66
N LEU A 45 5.96 -5.22 0.14
CA LEU A 45 5.06 -6.30 -0.22
C LEU A 45 4.05 -5.79 -1.26
N ASN A 46 3.96 -6.46 -2.41
CA ASN A 46 3.01 -6.07 -3.46
C ASN A 46 1.60 -6.58 -3.13
N ILE A 47 0.64 -5.65 -3.10
CA ILE A 47 -0.78 -5.93 -2.90
C ILE A 47 -1.55 -5.46 -4.12
N LYS A 48 -2.32 -6.37 -4.76
CA LYS A 48 -3.29 -6.02 -5.79
C LYS A 48 -4.69 -6.30 -5.26
N TYR A 49 -5.54 -5.28 -5.31
CA TYR A 49 -6.91 -5.36 -4.81
C TYR A 49 -7.91 -4.99 -5.91
N TYR A 50 -8.79 -5.94 -6.25
CA TYR A 50 -9.83 -5.81 -7.26
C TYR A 50 -11.18 -5.70 -6.58
N TYR A 51 -11.96 -4.67 -6.91
CA TYR A 51 -13.21 -4.35 -6.23
C TYR A 51 -14.21 -3.58 -7.10
N GLU A 52 -15.40 -3.41 -6.58
CA GLU A 52 -16.49 -2.57 -7.08
C GLU A 52 -16.93 -1.59 -6.01
N SER A 53 -17.20 -0.36 -6.40
CA SER A 53 -17.55 0.74 -5.48
C SER A 53 -18.88 0.56 -4.75
N HIS A 54 -19.81 -0.21 -5.32
CA HIS A 54 -21.14 -0.48 -4.74
C HIS A 54 -21.30 -1.90 -4.19
N CYS A 55 -20.32 -2.78 -4.39
CA CYS A 55 -20.36 -4.14 -3.88
C CYS A 55 -20.35 -4.14 -2.34
N PRO A 56 -21.37 -4.69 -1.64
CA PRO A 56 -21.44 -4.67 -0.17
C PRO A 56 -20.23 -5.35 0.49
N TYR A 57 -19.77 -6.46 -0.05
CA TYR A 57 -18.59 -7.18 0.48
C TYR A 57 -17.29 -6.40 0.30
N CYS A 58 -17.19 -5.59 -0.78
CA CYS A 58 -16.05 -4.71 -0.98
C CYS A 58 -16.08 -3.55 0.02
N ARG A 59 -17.25 -2.93 0.22
CA ARG A 59 -17.43 -1.84 1.17
C ARG A 59 -17.13 -2.26 2.61
N ASN A 60 -17.61 -3.43 3.02
CA ASN A 60 -17.28 -3.98 4.33
C ASN A 60 -15.76 -4.21 4.47
N PHE A 61 -15.12 -4.80 3.45
CA PHE A 61 -13.68 -5.02 3.47
C PHE A 61 -12.89 -3.69 3.57
N GLU A 62 -13.29 -2.67 2.84
CA GLU A 62 -12.71 -1.34 2.89
C GLU A 62 -12.80 -0.74 4.30
N THR A 63 -13.98 -0.82 4.92
CA THR A 63 -14.25 -0.23 6.23
C THR A 63 -13.56 -1.01 7.35
N ASP A 64 -13.69 -2.34 7.34
CA ASP A 64 -13.29 -3.19 8.48
C ASP A 64 -11.79 -3.52 8.47
N HIS A 65 -11.15 -3.58 7.28
CA HIS A 65 -9.79 -4.06 7.15
C HIS A 65 -8.86 -3.13 6.37
N PHE A 66 -9.25 -2.72 5.15
CA PHE A 66 -8.31 -2.12 4.21
C PHE A 66 -7.83 -0.74 4.64
N LYS A 67 -8.69 0.04 5.28
CA LYS A 67 -8.34 1.32 5.88
C LYS A 67 -7.16 1.20 6.85
N GLN A 68 -7.24 0.26 7.79
CA GLN A 68 -6.17 0.05 8.77
C GLN A 68 -4.87 -0.42 8.12
N ILE A 69 -4.97 -1.25 7.07
CA ILE A 69 -3.81 -1.72 6.30
C ILE A 69 -3.12 -0.52 5.64
N ILE A 70 -3.88 0.37 4.98
CA ILE A 70 -3.31 1.57 4.36
C ILE A 70 -2.67 2.46 5.43
N GLU A 71 -3.40 2.78 6.50
CA GLU A 71 -2.93 3.69 7.55
C GLU A 71 -1.67 3.21 8.26
N LYS A 72 -1.56 1.90 8.53
CA LYS A 72 -0.47 1.34 9.34
C LYS A 72 0.69 0.80 8.51
N LEU A 73 0.43 0.31 7.28
CA LEU A 73 1.42 -0.45 6.52
C LEU A 73 1.84 0.19 5.19
N HIS A 74 1.31 1.36 4.78
CA HIS A 74 1.62 1.96 3.46
C HIS A 74 3.11 2.13 3.17
N ASP A 75 3.94 2.33 4.20
CA ASP A 75 5.39 2.43 4.05
C ASP A 75 6.06 1.12 3.63
N TYR A 76 5.42 -0.01 3.94
CA TYR A 76 5.90 -1.38 3.73
C TYR A 76 5.18 -2.08 2.58
N LEU A 77 4.15 -1.45 2.01
CA LEU A 77 3.32 -2.03 0.96
C LEU A 77 3.43 -1.24 -0.35
N ASP A 78 3.43 -1.96 -1.47
CA ASP A 78 3.12 -1.44 -2.80
C ASP A 78 1.69 -1.86 -3.13
N ILE A 79 0.75 -0.94 -2.87
CA ILE A 79 -0.69 -1.19 -3.00
C ILE A 79 -1.17 -0.71 -4.36
N GLN A 80 -1.74 -1.60 -5.15
CA GLN A 80 -2.37 -1.31 -6.42
C GLN A 80 -3.85 -1.72 -6.33
N THR A 81 -4.75 -0.79 -6.63
CA THR A 81 -6.19 -1.05 -6.56
C THR A 81 -6.84 -0.90 -7.93
N TYR A 82 -7.84 -1.76 -8.19
CA TYR A 82 -8.47 -1.90 -9.49
C TYR A 82 -10.00 -1.77 -9.36
N PRO A 83 -10.55 -0.53 -9.44
CA PRO A 83 -11.98 -0.25 -9.31
C PRO A 83 -12.71 -0.58 -10.61
N TYR A 84 -13.08 -1.84 -10.81
CA TYR A 84 -13.77 -2.30 -12.02
C TYR A 84 -14.69 -3.51 -11.75
N GLY A 85 -14.12 -4.60 -11.23
CA GLY A 85 -14.87 -5.82 -10.84
C GLY A 85 -15.55 -6.57 -11.98
N ASN A 86 -16.83 -6.91 -11.79
CA ASN A 86 -17.63 -7.76 -12.69
C ASN A 86 -18.41 -6.93 -13.73
N VAL A 87 -17.72 -6.04 -14.42
CA VAL A 87 -18.34 -5.22 -15.48
C VAL A 87 -18.42 -6.00 -16.78
N ASN A 88 -19.60 -6.03 -17.39
CA ASN A 88 -19.76 -6.48 -18.75
C ASN A 88 -19.38 -5.34 -19.70
N ARG A 89 -18.37 -5.57 -20.55
CA ARG A 89 -17.89 -4.61 -21.55
C ARG A 89 -18.23 -5.08 -22.94
N LEU A 90 -19.03 -4.31 -23.66
CA LEU A 90 -19.37 -4.53 -25.06
C LEU A 90 -18.56 -3.56 -25.94
N HIS A 91 -17.80 -4.12 -26.87
CA HIS A 91 -17.11 -3.32 -27.90
C HIS A 91 -18.08 -2.99 -29.02
N LEU A 92 -18.25 -1.71 -29.29
CA LEU A 92 -19.14 -1.20 -30.32
C LEU A 92 -18.41 -1.02 -31.67
N PRO A 93 -19.13 -1.02 -32.82
CA PRO A 93 -18.51 -0.89 -34.14
C PRO A 93 -17.72 0.41 -34.38
N ASN A 94 -18.03 1.48 -33.66
CA ASN A 94 -17.33 2.77 -33.71
C ASN A 94 -16.05 2.81 -32.83
N ASN A 95 -15.57 1.65 -32.38
CA ASN A 95 -14.41 1.49 -31.52
C ASN A 95 -14.58 2.13 -30.11
N THR A 96 -15.80 2.32 -29.66
CA THR A 96 -16.13 2.70 -28.27
C THR A 96 -16.59 1.49 -27.47
N PHE A 97 -16.76 1.68 -26.16
CA PHE A 97 -17.23 0.64 -25.26
C PHE A 97 -18.51 1.06 -24.54
N GLU A 98 -19.42 0.12 -24.41
CA GLU A 98 -20.55 0.21 -23.50
C GLU A 98 -20.27 -0.67 -22.27
N TYR A 99 -20.64 -0.18 -21.08
CA TYR A 99 -20.37 -0.85 -19.82
C TYR A 99 -21.68 -1.10 -19.06
N ALA A 100 -21.85 -2.32 -18.58
CA ALA A 100 -22.92 -2.69 -17.67
C ALA A 100 -22.30 -3.22 -16.38
N CYS A 101 -22.38 -2.41 -15.32
CA CYS A 101 -21.88 -2.74 -13.99
C CYS A 101 -22.88 -3.58 -13.21
N GLN A 102 -22.39 -4.43 -12.31
CA GLN A 102 -23.20 -5.42 -11.60
C GLN A 102 -24.31 -4.77 -10.76
N HIS A 103 -24.05 -3.62 -10.13
CA HIS A 103 -24.98 -2.90 -9.28
C HIS A 103 -25.57 -1.63 -9.95
N GLY A 104 -25.58 -1.60 -11.28
CA GLY A 104 -26.18 -0.53 -12.07
C GLY A 104 -25.22 0.55 -12.55
N PRO A 105 -25.76 1.56 -13.28
CA PRO A 105 -24.94 2.62 -13.86
C PRO A 105 -24.25 3.51 -12.81
N GLU A 106 -24.83 3.66 -11.63
CA GLU A 106 -24.26 4.40 -10.51
C GLU A 106 -22.94 3.75 -10.04
N GLU A 107 -22.82 2.43 -10.07
CA GLU A 107 -21.57 1.74 -9.78
C GLU A 107 -20.52 2.01 -10.85
N CYS A 108 -20.89 2.05 -12.13
CA CYS A 108 -19.95 2.43 -13.20
C CYS A 108 -19.39 3.82 -12.95
N TYR A 109 -20.25 4.76 -12.54
CA TYR A 109 -19.82 6.12 -12.17
C TYR A 109 -18.94 6.12 -10.92
N GLY A 110 -19.33 5.42 -9.87
CA GLY A 110 -18.54 5.28 -8.64
C GLY A 110 -17.15 4.69 -8.91
N ASN A 111 -17.05 3.64 -9.73
CA ASN A 111 -15.76 3.07 -10.13
C ASN A 111 -14.89 4.08 -10.90
N LYS A 112 -15.49 4.93 -11.74
CA LYS A 112 -14.77 6.03 -12.41
C LYS A 112 -14.32 7.11 -11.44
N LEU A 113 -15.11 7.46 -10.41
CA LEU A 113 -14.67 8.37 -9.34
C LEU A 113 -13.41 7.85 -8.65
N HIS A 114 -13.37 6.56 -8.31
CA HIS A 114 -12.19 5.91 -7.72
C HIS A 114 -10.99 5.94 -8.66
N ALA A 115 -11.18 5.61 -9.92
CA ALA A 115 -10.13 5.65 -10.93
C ALA A 115 -9.55 7.06 -11.09
N CYS A 116 -10.42 8.08 -11.12
CA CYS A 116 -10.03 9.48 -11.22
C CYS A 116 -9.34 9.99 -9.95
N ALA A 117 -9.77 9.57 -8.76
CA ALA A 117 -9.08 9.92 -7.53
C ALA A 117 -7.63 9.41 -7.51
N LEU A 118 -7.40 8.17 -7.99
CA LEU A 118 -6.05 7.59 -8.12
C LEU A 118 -5.17 8.34 -9.14
N ASP A 119 -5.75 8.97 -10.17
CA ASP A 119 -5.03 9.75 -11.18
C ASP A 119 -4.76 11.19 -10.72
N VAL A 120 -5.73 11.82 -10.06
CA VAL A 120 -5.72 13.25 -9.69
C VAL A 120 -4.94 13.48 -8.40
N ILE A 121 -5.16 12.65 -7.36
CA ILE A 121 -4.52 12.80 -6.05
C ILE A 121 -3.09 12.24 -6.12
N LYS A 122 -2.10 13.13 -6.15
CA LYS A 122 -0.70 12.74 -6.37
C LYS A 122 -0.07 11.91 -5.24
N ASN A 123 -0.51 12.12 -4.01
CA ASN A 123 -0.12 11.26 -2.90
C ASN A 123 -0.93 9.97 -2.97
N HIS A 124 -0.27 8.87 -3.32
CA HIS A 124 -0.94 7.58 -3.54
C HIS A 124 -1.68 7.06 -2.29
N THR A 125 -1.06 7.17 -1.11
CA THR A 125 -1.71 6.79 0.16
C THR A 125 -2.97 7.62 0.41
N ALA A 126 -2.92 8.93 0.15
CA ALA A 126 -4.09 9.79 0.27
C ALA A 126 -5.18 9.44 -0.76
N ALA A 127 -4.81 9.06 -1.99
CA ALA A 127 -5.77 8.60 -2.99
C ALA A 127 -6.48 7.30 -2.57
N LEU A 128 -5.74 6.35 -1.98
CA LEU A 128 -6.32 5.13 -1.43
C LEU A 128 -7.27 5.42 -0.26
N LEU A 129 -6.89 6.31 0.67
CA LEU A 129 -7.75 6.72 1.78
C LEU A 129 -8.97 7.51 1.32
N PHE A 130 -8.85 8.29 0.25
CA PHE A 130 -10.00 8.96 -0.37
C PHE A 130 -10.99 7.93 -0.94
N ASN A 131 -10.52 6.93 -1.67
CA ASN A 131 -11.35 5.85 -2.19
C ASN A 131 -12.00 5.03 -1.07
N ASN A 132 -11.26 4.77 0.01
CA ASN A 132 -11.80 4.14 1.20
C ASN A 132 -12.95 4.98 1.81
N CYS A 133 -12.76 6.30 1.94
CA CYS A 133 -13.81 7.20 2.41
C CYS A 133 -15.06 7.16 1.53
N LEU A 134 -14.92 7.09 0.20
CA LEU A 134 -16.06 6.96 -0.72
C LEU A 134 -16.89 5.70 -0.47
N MET A 135 -16.27 4.63 0.02
CA MET A 135 -16.91 3.33 0.26
C MET A 135 -17.38 3.12 1.70
N ASP A 136 -17.16 4.09 2.59
CA ASP A 136 -17.53 3.99 4.01
C ASP A 136 -19.00 3.62 4.17
N ILE A 137 -19.27 2.47 4.78
CA ILE A 137 -20.62 1.94 5.00
C ILE A 137 -21.46 2.79 5.96
N SER A 138 -20.83 3.63 6.80
CA SER A 138 -21.51 4.56 7.69
C SER A 138 -22.20 5.72 6.94
N GLN A 139 -21.88 5.90 5.65
CA GLN A 139 -22.53 6.90 4.82
C GLN A 139 -23.92 6.41 4.39
N GLU A 140 -24.89 7.28 4.41
CA GLU A 140 -26.30 6.97 4.06
C GLU A 140 -26.51 6.61 2.58
N ASN A 141 -25.50 6.84 1.73
CA ASN A 141 -25.56 6.53 0.31
C ASN A 141 -25.27 5.05 0.03
N LYS A 142 -25.63 4.59 -1.16
CA LYS A 142 -25.39 3.21 -1.60
C LYS A 142 -23.94 2.92 -1.99
N GLY A 143 -23.04 3.88 -1.86
CA GLY A 143 -21.64 3.78 -2.27
C GLY A 143 -21.13 5.11 -2.78
N SER A 144 -20.12 5.05 -3.64
CA SER A 144 -19.37 6.17 -4.14
C SER A 144 -20.20 7.03 -5.12
N ASP A 145 -20.71 8.16 -4.64
CA ASP A 145 -21.48 9.15 -5.39
C ASP A 145 -20.92 10.57 -5.19
N ASP A 146 -21.57 11.57 -5.76
CA ASP A 146 -21.14 12.98 -5.66
C ASP A 146 -21.14 13.48 -4.21
N LYS A 147 -22.12 13.06 -3.39
CA LYS A 147 -22.21 13.48 -1.99
C LYS A 147 -21.05 12.91 -1.17
N ALA A 148 -20.70 11.64 -1.41
CA ALA A 148 -19.53 11.02 -0.81
C ALA A 148 -18.25 11.71 -1.27
N ALA A 149 -18.12 12.01 -2.56
CA ALA A 149 -16.97 12.72 -3.10
C ALA A 149 -16.79 14.11 -2.48
N ASP A 150 -17.87 14.89 -2.36
CA ASP A 150 -17.84 16.22 -1.74
C ASP A 150 -17.46 16.16 -0.27
N LYS A 151 -18.02 15.22 0.48
CA LYS A 151 -17.71 15.01 1.91
C LYS A 151 -16.27 14.59 2.12
N CYS A 152 -15.80 13.58 1.37
CA CYS A 152 -14.45 13.07 1.50
C CYS A 152 -13.40 14.11 1.07
N ALA A 153 -13.65 14.83 -0.02
CA ALA A 153 -12.76 15.89 -0.50
C ALA A 153 -12.68 17.04 0.53
N SER A 154 -13.81 17.48 1.06
CA SER A 154 -13.85 18.51 2.11
C SER A 154 -13.03 18.11 3.35
N ASN A 155 -13.15 16.85 3.79
CA ASN A 155 -12.43 16.35 4.96
C ASN A 155 -10.91 16.23 4.73
N MET A 156 -10.49 16.02 3.49
CA MET A 156 -9.10 15.78 3.14
C MET A 156 -8.42 16.98 2.46
N GLY A 157 -9.15 18.09 2.25
CA GLY A 157 -8.62 19.31 1.64
C GLY A 157 -8.41 19.22 0.12
N TYR A 158 -9.23 18.42 -0.58
CA TYR A 158 -9.23 18.30 -2.05
C TYR A 158 -10.44 19.01 -2.67
N ASP A 159 -10.35 19.28 -3.97
CA ASP A 159 -11.48 19.74 -4.80
C ASP A 159 -12.15 18.52 -5.44
N SER A 160 -13.36 18.18 -4.99
CA SER A 160 -14.15 17.08 -5.55
C SER A 160 -14.55 17.30 -7.00
N ASN A 161 -14.67 18.57 -7.45
CA ASN A 161 -15.11 18.87 -8.82
C ASN A 161 -14.13 18.34 -9.85
N VAL A 162 -12.82 18.44 -9.59
CA VAL A 162 -11.79 17.92 -10.50
C VAL A 162 -11.93 16.40 -10.69
N ILE A 163 -12.25 15.67 -9.60
CA ILE A 163 -12.45 14.20 -9.63
C ILE A 163 -13.75 13.86 -10.36
N LYS A 164 -14.86 14.59 -10.07
CA LYS A 164 -16.17 14.38 -10.70
C LYS A 164 -16.14 14.69 -12.21
N GLU A 165 -15.51 15.80 -12.60
CA GLU A 165 -15.33 16.17 -14.01
C GLU A 165 -14.49 15.12 -14.76
N CYS A 166 -13.43 14.62 -14.15
CA CYS A 166 -12.67 13.49 -14.68
C CYS A 166 -13.58 12.27 -14.89
N ALA A 167 -14.36 11.88 -13.88
CA ALA A 167 -15.20 10.68 -13.93
C ALA A 167 -16.31 10.75 -14.99
N LEU A 168 -16.84 11.95 -15.26
CA LEU A 168 -17.83 12.20 -16.30
C LEU A 168 -17.20 12.36 -17.68
N GLY A 169 -15.93 12.72 -17.77
CA GLY A 169 -15.22 13.04 -19.00
C GLY A 169 -14.62 11.82 -19.71
N GLU A 170 -13.90 12.14 -20.79
CA GLU A 170 -13.15 11.16 -21.59
C GLU A 170 -12.09 10.46 -20.77
N LYS A 171 -11.35 11.21 -19.94
CA LYS A 171 -10.31 10.67 -19.05
C LYS A 171 -10.83 9.57 -18.11
N GLY A 172 -12.01 9.76 -17.50
CA GLY A 172 -12.64 8.73 -16.67
C GLY A 172 -13.00 7.47 -17.44
N SER A 173 -13.38 7.62 -18.72
CA SER A 173 -13.67 6.48 -19.60
C SER A 173 -12.39 5.74 -20.02
N GLU A 174 -11.30 6.44 -20.29
CA GLU A 174 -9.98 5.86 -20.56
C GLU A 174 -9.46 5.07 -19.35
N LEU A 175 -9.51 5.68 -18.16
CA LEU A 175 -9.09 5.02 -16.91
C LEU A 175 -9.95 3.79 -16.64
N PHE A 176 -11.26 3.88 -16.82
CA PHE A 176 -12.16 2.74 -16.61
C PHE A 176 -11.86 1.60 -17.58
N ASN A 177 -11.56 1.90 -18.85
CA ASN A 177 -11.11 0.91 -19.81
C ASN A 177 -9.78 0.27 -19.39
N TYR A 178 -8.80 1.06 -18.97
CA TYR A 178 -7.51 0.58 -18.45
C TYR A 178 -7.70 -0.42 -17.30
N TYR A 179 -8.51 -0.08 -16.27
CA TYR A 179 -8.77 -0.96 -15.15
C TYR A 179 -9.53 -2.23 -15.57
N GLY A 180 -10.38 -2.13 -16.59
CA GLY A 180 -11.04 -3.29 -17.19
C GLY A 180 -10.07 -4.24 -17.86
N GLU A 181 -9.09 -3.74 -18.60
CA GLU A 181 -8.04 -4.53 -19.23
C GLU A 181 -7.16 -5.21 -18.18
N GLU A 182 -6.73 -4.47 -17.15
CA GLU A 182 -5.94 -5.04 -16.06
C GLU A 182 -6.70 -6.13 -15.30
N THR A 183 -7.97 -5.91 -14.99
CA THR A 183 -8.85 -6.91 -14.33
C THR A 183 -8.98 -8.17 -15.19
N SER A 184 -9.12 -8.01 -16.50
CA SER A 184 -9.28 -9.13 -17.46
C SER A 184 -8.03 -10.00 -17.56
N LYS A 185 -6.81 -9.41 -17.47
CA LYS A 185 -5.53 -10.16 -17.49
C LYS A 185 -5.47 -11.21 -16.39
N HIS A 186 -6.04 -10.92 -15.24
CA HIS A 186 -6.06 -11.83 -14.09
C HIS A 186 -7.32 -12.71 -14.02
N LYS A 187 -8.22 -12.64 -15.04
CA LYS A 187 -9.47 -13.41 -15.10
C LYS A 187 -10.28 -13.30 -13.80
N ILE A 188 -10.33 -12.09 -13.23
CA ILE A 188 -11.03 -11.83 -11.99
C ILE A 188 -12.52 -12.12 -12.18
N ARG A 189 -13.07 -12.96 -11.30
CA ARG A 189 -14.50 -13.27 -11.20
C ARG A 189 -14.92 -13.18 -9.74
N GLY A 190 -15.88 -12.32 -9.48
CA GLY A 190 -16.32 -12.02 -8.12
C GLY A 190 -15.29 -11.17 -7.36
N VAL A 191 -15.78 -10.22 -6.60
CA VAL A 191 -15.01 -9.30 -5.78
C VAL A 191 -15.55 -9.26 -4.34
N PRO A 192 -14.76 -8.86 -3.35
CA PRO A 192 -13.36 -8.41 -3.40
C PRO A 192 -12.37 -9.56 -3.67
N LYS A 193 -11.30 -9.27 -4.42
CA LYS A 193 -10.18 -10.20 -4.65
C LYS A 193 -8.86 -9.51 -4.39
N ILE A 194 -7.98 -10.22 -3.68
CA ILE A 194 -6.68 -9.71 -3.28
C ILE A 194 -5.61 -10.68 -3.76
N TRP A 195 -4.49 -10.12 -4.20
CA TRP A 195 -3.28 -10.85 -4.55
C TRP A 195 -2.12 -10.27 -3.75
N ILE A 196 -1.31 -11.12 -3.15
CA ILE A 196 -0.13 -10.74 -2.39
C ILE A 196 1.09 -11.38 -3.05
N ASN A 197 2.05 -10.56 -3.47
CA ASN A 197 3.24 -11.01 -4.22
C ASN A 197 2.91 -11.95 -5.38
N GLY A 198 1.87 -11.63 -6.14
CA GLY A 198 1.45 -12.39 -7.30
C GLY A 198 0.67 -13.68 -7.01
N SER A 199 0.44 -14.03 -5.75
CA SER A 199 -0.38 -15.16 -5.34
C SER A 199 -1.74 -14.71 -4.87
N LYS A 200 -2.80 -15.45 -5.25
CA LYS A 200 -4.16 -15.17 -4.78
C LYS A 200 -4.21 -15.35 -3.25
N TYR A 201 -4.72 -14.35 -2.57
CA TYR A 201 -4.95 -14.40 -1.15
C TYR A 201 -6.39 -14.85 -0.85
N GLU A 202 -6.53 -15.91 -0.07
CA GLU A 202 -7.83 -16.33 0.46
C GLU A 202 -8.04 -15.62 1.81
N ARG A 203 -8.99 -14.71 1.82
CA ARG A 203 -9.23 -13.79 2.93
C ARG A 203 -9.62 -14.53 4.22
N SER A 204 -8.92 -14.23 5.31
CA SER A 204 -9.27 -14.62 6.68
C SER A 204 -9.99 -13.48 7.42
N HIS A 205 -10.37 -13.72 8.66
CA HIS A 205 -10.90 -12.67 9.55
C HIS A 205 -9.79 -11.71 10.01
N ASP A 206 -8.54 -12.16 10.08
CA ASP A 206 -7.38 -11.37 10.51
C ASP A 206 -6.46 -11.05 9.32
N VAL A 207 -6.93 -10.19 8.43
CA VAL A 207 -6.18 -9.78 7.22
C VAL A 207 -4.87 -9.06 7.58
N MET A 208 -4.88 -8.24 8.62
CA MET A 208 -3.70 -7.51 9.08
C MET A 208 -2.62 -8.47 9.56
N GLY A 209 -2.98 -9.42 10.44
CA GLY A 209 -2.06 -10.44 10.95
C GLY A 209 -1.53 -11.35 9.83
N ASP A 210 -2.36 -11.67 8.84
CA ASP A 210 -1.91 -12.45 7.68
C ASP A 210 -0.89 -11.67 6.84
N ILE A 211 -1.08 -10.37 6.60
CA ILE A 211 -0.10 -9.53 5.91
C ILE A 211 1.20 -9.47 6.72
N CYS A 212 1.12 -9.33 8.03
CA CYS A 212 2.31 -9.29 8.90
C CYS A 212 3.17 -10.57 8.79
N LYS A 213 2.58 -11.73 8.54
CA LYS A 213 3.31 -13.01 8.37
C LYS A 213 4.18 -13.07 7.10
N TYR A 214 3.98 -12.17 6.14
CA TYR A 214 4.83 -12.10 4.94
C TYR A 214 6.19 -11.45 5.21
N PHE A 215 6.36 -10.74 6.31
CA PHE A 215 7.63 -10.12 6.67
C PHE A 215 8.48 -11.09 7.49
N LEU A 216 9.66 -11.48 6.96
CA LEU A 216 10.59 -12.39 7.62
C LEU A 216 11.09 -11.82 8.96
N ASN A 217 11.35 -10.51 8.98
CA ASN A 217 11.65 -9.77 10.20
C ASN A 217 10.42 -8.90 10.51
N PRO A 218 9.90 -8.95 11.75
CA PRO A 218 8.78 -8.13 12.14
C PRO A 218 9.05 -6.65 11.84
N ILE A 219 8.09 -5.98 11.22
CA ILE A 219 8.11 -4.53 11.01
C ILE A 219 7.38 -3.85 12.18
N PRO A 220 7.75 -2.60 12.56
CA PRO A 220 7.18 -1.94 13.75
C PRO A 220 5.66 -2.03 13.90
N PRO A 221 4.85 -1.84 12.83
CA PRO A 221 3.39 -1.98 12.94
C PRO A 221 2.92 -3.41 13.26
N CYS A 222 3.74 -4.43 12.99
CA CYS A 222 3.42 -5.84 13.20
C CYS A 222 3.96 -6.41 14.52
N GLU A 223 4.97 -5.77 15.13
CA GLU A 223 5.60 -6.26 16.38
C GLU A 223 4.63 -6.35 17.56
N ASN A 224 3.67 -5.42 17.61
CA ASN A 224 2.69 -5.32 18.70
C ASN A 224 1.26 -5.59 18.20
N TYR A 225 1.11 -6.22 17.05
CA TYR A 225 -0.20 -6.55 16.53
C TYR A 225 -0.78 -7.74 17.27
N ASP A 226 -1.88 -7.51 17.97
CA ASP A 226 -2.63 -8.53 18.71
C ASP A 226 -3.90 -8.90 17.93
N SER A 227 -3.90 -10.09 17.35
CA SER A 227 -5.02 -10.60 16.54
C SER A 227 -6.29 -10.85 17.38
N THR A 228 -6.17 -11.00 18.69
CA THR A 228 -7.32 -11.32 19.57
C THR A 228 -8.26 -10.12 19.78
N LYS A 229 -7.80 -8.90 19.53
CA LYS A 229 -8.61 -7.68 19.72
C LYS A 229 -9.61 -7.42 18.61
N ASN A 230 -9.44 -8.04 17.43
CA ASN A 230 -10.36 -7.86 16.31
C ASN A 230 -11.61 -8.74 16.41
N ASP A 231 -11.58 -9.79 17.23
CA ASP A 231 -12.71 -10.71 17.42
C ASP A 231 -13.79 -10.10 18.33
N GLU A 232 -13.41 -9.18 19.25
CA GLU A 232 -14.35 -8.56 20.20
C GLU A 232 -15.18 -7.40 19.61
N GLU A 233 -14.73 -6.78 18.51
CA GLU A 233 -15.39 -5.63 17.88
C GLU A 233 -16.47 -6.04 16.85
N ASN A 234 -16.38 -7.27 16.33
CA ASN A 234 -17.30 -7.82 15.33
C ASN A 234 -18.51 -8.56 15.92
N ASP A 235 -18.57 -8.77 17.25
CA ASP A 235 -19.67 -9.42 17.95
C ASP A 235 -20.70 -8.42 18.58
N LYS A 236 -20.62 -7.13 18.24
CA LYS A 236 -21.55 -6.08 18.69
C LYS A 236 -22.32 -5.51 17.52
#